data_e5cc559ee462c7cd009ca0cd0de6f434
#
_entry.id   e5cc559ee462c7cd009ca0cd0de6f434
#
_cell.length_a   1.000
_cell.length_b   1.000
_cell.length_c   1.000
_cell.angle_alpha   90.00
_cell.angle_beta   90.00
_cell.angle_gamma   90.00
#
_symmetry.space_group_name_H-M   'P 1'
#
loop_
_entity.id
_entity.type
_entity.pdbx_description
1 polymer ?
#
loop_
_entity_poly.entity_id
_entity_poly.type
_entity_poly.pdbx_seq_one_letter_code
_entity_poly.pdbx_strand_id
1 'polypeptide(L)'
;MIVGNAAQGLHPVAGMGFNLGLRDAASLAELVADRQRVARPDLGDGTLQADYDAWRAADRSGIIAFTDGLIRVFSNPLGAVQRLRNLGLLAFDVLPPAKSALSRLSTGASGRIPKLARGVALR
;
A
#
# COMPACT_ATOMS: atom_id res chain seq x y z
N MET A 1 -5.92 16.73 -7.54
CA MET A 1 -5.67 15.38 -6.97
C MET A 1 -4.44 15.43 -6.06
N ILE A 2 -4.51 14.80 -4.89
CA ILE A 2 -3.39 14.71 -3.94
C ILE A 2 -2.94 13.24 -3.92
N VAL A 3 -1.63 12.98 -4.00
CA VAL A 3 -1.06 11.64 -4.09
C VAL A 3 0.11 11.44 -3.12
N GLY A 4 0.45 10.19 -2.84
CA GLY A 4 1.57 9.85 -1.99
C GLY A 4 1.38 10.27 -0.54
N ASN A 5 2.47 10.65 0.12
CA ASN A 5 2.46 11.00 1.55
C ASN A 5 1.60 12.22 1.90
N ALA A 6 1.34 13.09 0.94
CA ALA A 6 0.44 14.24 1.11
C ALA A 6 -1.05 13.82 1.22
N ALA A 7 -1.40 12.68 0.61
CA ALA A 7 -2.75 12.13 0.67
C ALA A 7 -2.98 11.27 1.93
N GLN A 8 -1.90 10.77 2.54
CA GLN A 8 -1.97 9.80 3.62
C GLN A 8 -0.73 9.92 4.52
N GLY A 9 -0.88 10.55 5.66
CA GLY A 9 0.16 10.58 6.70
C GLY A 9 0.28 9.21 7.35
N LEU A 10 1.24 8.39 6.93
CA LEU A 10 1.52 7.11 7.57
C LEU A 10 2.53 7.29 8.70
N HIS A 11 2.31 6.58 9.80
CA HIS A 11 3.31 6.52 10.86
C HIS A 11 4.58 5.79 10.34
N PRO A 12 5.80 6.29 10.62
CA PRO A 12 7.04 5.77 10.02
C PRO A 12 7.47 4.38 10.53
N VAL A 13 6.68 3.74 11.38
CA VAL A 13 7.01 2.46 12.05
C VAL A 13 7.46 1.36 11.09
N ALA A 14 6.87 1.28 9.92
CA ALA A 14 7.16 0.19 8.98
C ALA A 14 7.93 0.64 7.72
N GLY A 15 8.32 1.92 7.60
CA GLY A 15 9.03 2.44 6.43
C GLY A 15 8.28 2.33 5.10
N MET A 16 6.98 2.03 5.15
CA MET A 16 6.18 1.72 3.94
C MET A 16 5.68 2.95 3.18
N GLY A 17 5.77 4.15 3.78
CA GLY A 17 5.22 5.38 3.18
C GLY A 17 5.81 5.70 1.83
N PHE A 18 7.14 5.56 1.66
CA PHE A 18 7.82 5.78 0.39
C PHE A 18 7.35 4.81 -0.70
N ASN A 19 7.30 3.52 -0.37
CA ASN A 19 6.86 2.48 -1.32
C ASN A 19 5.40 2.70 -1.74
N LEU A 20 4.54 3.10 -0.81
CA LEU A 20 3.15 3.41 -1.11
C LEU A 20 3.04 4.63 -2.03
N GLY A 21 3.80 5.71 -1.76
CA GLY A 21 3.85 6.89 -2.61
C GLY A 21 4.39 6.62 -4.01
N LEU A 22 5.41 5.78 -4.14
CA LEU A 22 5.94 5.37 -5.43
C LEU A 22 4.90 4.57 -6.24
N ARG A 23 4.16 3.70 -5.58
CA ARG A 23 3.05 2.96 -6.21
C ARG A 23 1.88 3.88 -6.60
N ASP A 24 1.59 4.89 -5.80
CA ASP A 24 0.62 5.91 -6.11
C ASP A 24 0.98 6.62 -7.42
N ALA A 25 2.24 7.04 -7.56
CA ALA A 25 2.73 7.67 -8.78
C ALA A 25 2.67 6.72 -9.99
N ALA A 26 3.08 5.46 -9.82
CA ALA A 26 3.05 4.46 -10.89
C ALA A 26 1.62 4.12 -11.35
N SER A 27 0.66 4.03 -10.40
CA SER A 27 -0.75 3.78 -10.71
C SER A 27 -1.38 4.96 -11.45
N LEU A 28 -1.07 6.19 -11.03
CA LEU A 28 -1.55 7.38 -11.71
C LEU A 28 -0.97 7.48 -13.12
N ALA A 29 0.33 7.23 -13.29
CA ALA A 29 0.98 7.23 -14.60
C ALA A 29 0.34 6.21 -15.56
N GLU A 30 0.00 5.01 -15.06
CA GLU A 30 -0.72 3.99 -15.86
C GLU A 30 -2.10 4.48 -16.28
N LEU A 31 -2.90 5.03 -15.37
CA LEU A 31 -4.24 5.54 -15.68
C LEU A 31 -4.19 6.70 -16.69
N VAL A 32 -3.23 7.60 -16.55
CA VAL A 32 -3.02 8.71 -17.49
C VAL A 32 -2.62 8.17 -18.86
N ALA A 33 -1.67 7.25 -18.94
CA ALA A 33 -1.23 6.65 -20.19
C ALA A 33 -2.37 5.88 -20.90
N ASP A 34 -3.16 5.11 -20.14
CA ASP A 34 -4.29 4.38 -20.71
C ASP A 34 -5.37 5.34 -21.25
N ARG A 35 -5.60 6.50 -20.62
CA ARG A 35 -6.53 7.52 -21.13
C ARG A 35 -6.01 8.26 -22.35
N GLN A 36 -4.71 8.52 -22.45
CA GLN A 36 -4.12 9.19 -23.61
C GLN A 36 -4.29 8.43 -24.93
N ARG A 37 -4.66 7.15 -24.87
CA ARG A 37 -4.98 6.33 -26.05
C ARG A 37 -6.37 6.61 -26.64
N VAL A 38 -7.20 7.30 -25.88
CA VAL A 38 -8.54 7.70 -26.34
C VAL A 38 -8.43 9.03 -27.08
N ALA A 39 -9.16 9.16 -28.17
CA ALA A 39 -9.23 10.43 -28.89
C ALA A 39 -9.82 11.54 -27.99
N ARG A 40 -9.07 12.60 -27.78
CA ARG A 40 -9.40 13.75 -26.90
C ARG A 40 -9.52 13.38 -25.40
N PRO A 41 -8.44 12.97 -24.75
CA PRO A 41 -8.46 12.64 -23.33
C PRO A 41 -8.65 13.91 -22.49
N ASP A 42 -9.69 13.95 -21.67
CA ASP A 42 -9.79 14.95 -20.58
C ASP A 42 -9.16 14.36 -19.32
N LEU A 43 -7.93 14.77 -19.01
CA LEU A 43 -7.22 14.36 -17.81
C LEU A 43 -7.71 15.08 -16.56
N GLY A 44 -8.49 16.15 -16.70
CA GLY A 44 -9.14 16.88 -15.61
C GLY A 44 -10.49 16.32 -15.18
N ASP A 45 -11.00 15.34 -15.91
CA ASP A 45 -12.26 14.66 -15.62
C ASP A 45 -12.20 13.94 -14.26
N GLY A 46 -13.28 14.10 -13.48
CA GLY A 46 -13.44 13.46 -12.18
C GLY A 46 -13.40 11.92 -12.22
N THR A 47 -13.62 11.31 -13.38
CA THR A 47 -13.56 9.85 -13.54
C THR A 47 -12.13 9.32 -13.38
N LEU A 48 -11.10 10.08 -13.76
CA LEU A 48 -9.70 9.71 -13.52
C LEU A 48 -9.41 9.60 -12.02
N GLN A 49 -9.92 10.55 -11.25
CA GLN A 49 -9.76 10.51 -9.79
C GLN A 49 -10.52 9.35 -9.18
N ALA A 50 -11.74 9.09 -9.62
CA ALA A 50 -12.54 7.96 -9.11
C ALA A 50 -11.86 6.60 -9.39
N ASP A 51 -11.35 6.40 -10.60
CA ASP A 51 -10.60 5.19 -10.97
C ASP A 51 -9.33 5.01 -10.14
N TYR A 52 -8.60 6.10 -9.91
CA TYR A 52 -7.41 6.10 -9.08
C TYR A 52 -7.74 5.77 -7.62
N ASP A 53 -8.75 6.40 -7.04
CA ASP A 53 -9.15 6.18 -5.66
C ASP A 53 -9.67 4.75 -5.46
N ALA A 54 -10.47 4.24 -6.38
CA ALA A 54 -10.96 2.85 -6.36
C ALA A 54 -9.80 1.84 -6.42
N TRP A 55 -8.82 2.08 -7.31
CA TRP A 55 -7.65 1.21 -7.42
C TRP A 55 -6.80 1.23 -6.14
N ARG A 56 -6.59 2.42 -5.55
CA ARG A 56 -5.67 2.59 -4.43
C ARG A 56 -6.29 2.34 -3.05
N ALA A 57 -7.63 2.35 -2.95
CA ALA A 57 -8.34 2.23 -1.67
C ALA A 57 -7.95 0.98 -0.87
N ALA A 58 -7.90 -0.18 -1.52
CA ALA A 58 -7.58 -1.45 -0.87
C ALA A 58 -6.12 -1.48 -0.35
N ASP A 59 -5.18 -0.96 -1.14
CA ASP A 59 -3.77 -0.88 -0.73
C ASP A 59 -3.57 0.06 0.45
N ARG A 60 -4.18 1.25 0.40
CA ARG A 60 -4.09 2.25 1.47
C ARG A 60 -4.68 1.72 2.77
N SER A 61 -5.90 1.19 2.71
CA SER A 61 -6.58 0.66 3.90
C SER A 61 -5.82 -0.52 4.53
N GLY A 62 -5.26 -1.40 3.71
CA GLY A 62 -4.46 -2.53 4.18
C GLY A 62 -3.19 -2.10 4.92
N ILE A 63 -2.46 -1.11 4.38
CA ILE A 63 -1.24 -0.60 5.01
C ILE A 63 -1.57 0.20 6.27
N ILE A 64 -2.60 1.04 6.24
CA ILE A 64 -3.04 1.80 7.42
C ILE A 64 -3.45 0.83 8.54
N ALA A 65 -4.31 -0.14 8.26
CA ALA A 65 -4.74 -1.12 9.26
C ALA A 65 -3.55 -1.92 9.83
N PHE A 66 -2.58 -2.29 8.99
CA PHE A 66 -1.39 -2.99 9.44
C PHE A 66 -0.51 -2.12 10.36
N THR A 67 -0.23 -0.88 9.98
CA THR A 67 0.59 0.03 10.79
C THR A 67 -0.07 0.40 12.11
N ASP A 68 -1.38 0.66 12.11
CA ASP A 68 -2.15 0.91 13.31
C ASP A 68 -2.19 -0.32 14.22
N GLY A 69 -2.34 -1.50 13.65
CA GLY A 69 -2.28 -2.77 14.37
C GLY A 69 -0.94 -2.97 15.06
N LEU A 70 0.17 -2.71 14.36
CA LEU A 70 1.51 -2.75 14.96
C LEU A 70 1.62 -1.79 16.13
N ILE A 71 1.24 -0.52 15.94
CA ILE A 71 1.31 0.48 17.01
C ILE A 71 0.52 0.01 18.24
N ARG A 72 -0.74 -0.41 18.05
CA ARG A 72 -1.60 -0.88 19.15
C ARG A 72 -1.03 -2.06 19.90
N VAL A 73 -0.46 -3.04 19.19
CA VAL A 73 0.13 -4.24 19.83
C VAL A 73 1.43 -3.90 20.55
N PHE A 74 2.28 -3.07 19.96
CA PHE A 74 3.59 -2.76 20.51
C PHE A 74 3.56 -1.68 21.60
N SER A 75 2.61 -0.77 21.56
CA SER A 75 2.43 0.28 22.60
C SER A 75 1.56 -0.18 23.76
N ASN A 76 1.01 -1.39 23.75
CA ASN A 76 0.11 -1.86 24.80
C ASN A 76 0.90 -2.26 26.06
N PRO A 77 0.61 -1.65 27.23
CA PRO A 77 1.33 -1.92 28.47
C PRO A 77 0.86 -3.21 29.19
N LEU A 78 -0.25 -3.82 28.76
CA LEU A 78 -0.80 -5.00 29.44
C LEU A 78 0.11 -6.21 29.29
N GLY A 79 0.52 -6.83 30.40
CA GLY A 79 1.41 -7.99 30.39
C GLY A 79 0.90 -9.19 29.60
N ALA A 80 -0.42 -9.39 29.54
CA ALA A 80 -1.04 -10.43 28.71
C ALA A 80 -0.79 -10.17 27.22
N VAL A 81 -0.94 -8.92 26.76
CA VAL A 81 -0.70 -8.54 25.36
C VAL A 81 0.78 -8.68 25.02
N GLN A 82 1.67 -8.33 25.94
CA GLN A 82 3.13 -8.50 25.76
C GLN A 82 3.50 -9.98 25.58
N ARG A 83 2.93 -10.88 26.38
CA ARG A 83 3.15 -12.33 26.24
C ARG A 83 2.64 -12.86 24.92
N LEU A 84 1.41 -12.49 24.52
CA LEU A 84 0.82 -12.87 23.25
C LEU A 84 1.62 -12.33 22.06
N ARG A 85 2.11 -11.11 22.14
CA ARG A 85 3.00 -10.52 21.12
C ARG A 85 4.28 -11.34 20.98
N ASN A 86 4.93 -11.69 22.09
CA ASN A 86 6.17 -12.46 22.06
C ASN A 86 5.96 -13.86 21.46
N LEU A 87 4.87 -14.54 21.83
CA LEU A 87 4.48 -15.81 21.22
C LEU A 87 4.15 -15.64 19.74
N GLY A 88 3.46 -14.57 19.36
CA GLY A 88 3.15 -14.23 17.97
C GLY A 88 4.42 -13.99 17.14
N LEU A 89 5.42 -13.32 17.69
CA LEU A 89 6.72 -13.12 17.02
C LEU A 89 7.47 -14.43 16.83
N LEU A 90 7.47 -15.31 17.83
CA LEU A 90 8.06 -16.65 17.71
C LEU A 90 7.34 -17.49 16.64
N ALA A 91 6.01 -17.50 16.68
CA ALA A 91 5.21 -18.19 15.66
C ALA A 91 5.46 -17.63 14.25
N PHE A 92 5.55 -16.29 14.14
CA PHE A 92 5.87 -15.63 12.87
C PHE A 92 7.24 -16.05 12.32
N ASP A 93 8.22 -16.23 13.20
CA ASP A 93 9.57 -16.65 12.78
C ASP A 93 9.60 -18.08 12.22
N VAL A 94 8.72 -18.94 12.71
CA VAL A 94 8.63 -20.36 12.29
C VAL A 94 7.70 -20.54 11.08
N LEU A 95 6.82 -19.58 10.78
CA LEU A 95 5.80 -19.72 9.73
C LEU A 95 6.21 -19.02 8.41
N PRO A 96 6.73 -19.74 7.39
CA PRO A 96 7.10 -19.17 6.10
C PRO A 96 5.96 -18.39 5.40
N PRO A 97 4.68 -18.82 5.43
CA PRO A 97 3.61 -18.08 4.80
C PRO A 97 3.36 -16.71 5.42
N ALA A 98 3.59 -16.55 6.73
CA ALA A 98 3.47 -15.25 7.40
C ALA A 98 4.57 -14.28 6.93
N LYS A 99 5.81 -14.75 6.81
CA LYS A 99 6.94 -13.96 6.27
C LYS A 99 6.68 -13.53 4.83
N SER A 100 6.18 -14.43 3.99
CA SER A 100 5.87 -14.10 2.59
C SER A 100 4.67 -13.15 2.45
N ALA A 101 3.68 -13.24 3.33
CA ALA A 101 2.57 -12.27 3.38
C ALA A 101 3.05 -10.87 3.77
N LEU A 102 3.90 -10.76 4.79
CA LEU A 102 4.50 -9.50 5.19
C LEU A 102 5.38 -8.91 4.10
N SER A 103 6.20 -9.75 3.45
CA SER A 103 7.03 -9.32 2.32
C SER A 103 6.18 -8.76 1.18
N ARG A 104 5.10 -9.44 0.80
CA ARG A 104 4.17 -8.93 -0.23
C ARG A 104 3.50 -7.61 0.18
N LEU A 105 3.13 -7.48 1.44
CA LEU A 105 2.54 -6.24 1.94
C LEU A 105 3.55 -5.08 1.91
N SER A 106 4.77 -5.31 2.39
CA SER A 106 5.82 -4.29 2.47
C SER A 106 6.37 -3.88 1.11
N THR A 107 6.49 -4.82 0.17
CA THR A 107 6.93 -4.54 -1.21
C THR A 107 5.79 -4.03 -2.09
N GLY A 108 4.55 -4.05 -1.56
CA GLY A 108 3.39 -3.63 -2.32
C GLY A 108 2.97 -4.62 -3.42
N ALA A 109 3.38 -5.87 -3.32
CA ALA A 109 2.96 -6.93 -4.23
C ALA A 109 1.56 -7.49 -3.90
N SER A 110 0.72 -6.69 -3.22
CA SER A 110 -0.67 -7.02 -2.91
C SER A 110 -1.60 -6.28 -3.88
N GLY A 111 -2.67 -6.93 -4.30
CA GLY A 111 -3.68 -6.33 -5.20
C GLY A 111 -3.19 -6.12 -6.63
N ARG A 112 -3.74 -5.10 -7.31
CA ARG A 112 -3.36 -4.75 -8.69
C ARG A 112 -2.01 -4.03 -8.70
N ILE A 113 -0.99 -4.69 -9.24
CA ILE A 113 0.36 -4.13 -9.33
C ILE A 113 0.46 -3.28 -10.61
N PRO A 114 0.90 -2.00 -10.54
CA PRO A 114 1.09 -1.14 -11.70
C PRO A 114 2.08 -1.73 -12.72
N LYS A 115 1.87 -1.45 -14.01
CA LYS A 115 2.74 -1.91 -15.11
C LYS A 115 4.20 -1.56 -14.88
N LEU A 116 4.49 -0.32 -14.47
CA LEU A 116 5.85 0.13 -14.16
C LEU A 116 6.50 -0.69 -13.04
N ALA A 117 5.75 -1.04 -12.00
CA ALA A 117 6.27 -1.89 -10.92
C ALA A 117 6.52 -3.35 -11.35
N ARG A 118 5.96 -3.77 -12.49
CA ARG A 118 6.22 -5.06 -13.13
C ARG A 118 7.27 -4.99 -14.24
N GLY A 119 7.93 -3.84 -14.43
CA GLY A 119 8.89 -3.63 -15.52
C GLY A 119 8.24 -3.53 -16.90
N VAL A 120 6.93 -3.29 -16.98
CA VAL A 120 6.19 -3.17 -18.26
C VAL A 120 6.06 -1.70 -18.61
N ALA A 121 6.45 -1.35 -19.84
CA ALA A 121 6.35 0.01 -20.34
C ALA A 121 4.89 0.48 -20.46
N LEU A 122 4.67 1.77 -20.21
CA LEU A 122 3.42 2.46 -20.48
C LEU A 122 3.40 2.81 -21.99
N ARG A 123 2.83 1.94 -22.80
CA ARG A 123 2.67 2.17 -24.25
C ARG A 123 1.21 2.32 -24.59
#